data_932f6b8cfdb11521b91c28a7fbb586df
#
_entry.id   932f6b8cfdb11521b91c28a7fbb586df
#
_cell.length_a   1.000
_cell.length_b   1.000
_cell.length_c   1.000
_cell.angle_alpha   90.00
_cell.angle_beta   90.00
_cell.angle_gamma   90.00
#
_symmetry.space_group_name_H-M   'P 1'
#
loop_
_entity.id
_entity.type
_entity.pdbx_description
1 polymer ?
#
loop_
_entity_poly.entity_id
_entity_poly.type
_entity_poly.pdbx_seq_one_letter_code
_entity_poly.pdbx_strand_id
1 'polypeptide(L)'
;FIANELEEILAQTKENGDPALSKKNDISTYGKPNYWMACALLAKVYLNWGVYTNPITEVTADTPNPKLDRCVELCDELITCGLFDVGTGYRKKFFPDNGPAVVKDFIYAYNVDHSNFQDGTKTWMRWSYYKLKGQIKPQIYGWDISQSIAGTHVLTPQAAAKFNLPGDERNLMILKGPVFAWDKDFNITTTPVNYYTDDSCTDEVLIGQLEFVPDFELEDPSINSVGSESAPAANRVNIRKGIALLNSRKGARCFKYPARQQDYDLYGRQQENDYAIFRLADIVLMKAECLLRGARPTLGDTPASLMNIVRRCSGAPDVTGTPTIQDLMDERLRELIMEPWRRNDLIRNGMFEDDWAWKNGWYENGVWHERLSPCGTPARDKRHRLFPINRGILEANTNWQQNPGYQGI
;
A
#
# COMPACT_ATOMS: atom_id res chain seq x y z
N PHE A 1 2.57 -11.43 25.23
CA PHE A 1 1.33 -10.81 25.73
C PHE A 1 0.26 -10.86 24.64
N ILE A 2 0.33 -10.04 23.57
CA ILE A 2 -0.71 -9.89 22.54
C ILE A 2 -1.22 -11.24 21.99
N ALA A 3 -0.31 -12.17 21.69
CA ALA A 3 -0.70 -13.47 21.16
C ALA A 3 -1.52 -14.30 22.18
N ASN A 4 -1.15 -14.27 23.44
CA ASN A 4 -1.89 -14.97 24.49
C ASN A 4 -3.28 -14.38 24.69
N GLU A 5 -3.40 -13.04 24.75
CA GLU A 5 -4.71 -12.37 24.86
C GLU A 5 -5.64 -12.72 23.67
N LEU A 6 -5.05 -12.80 22.44
CA LEU A 6 -5.81 -13.19 21.26
C LEU A 6 -6.22 -14.66 21.27
N GLU A 7 -5.36 -15.58 21.70
CA GLU A 7 -5.75 -16.99 21.87
C GLU A 7 -6.83 -17.14 22.94
N GLU A 8 -6.70 -16.45 24.06
CA GLU A 8 -7.69 -16.48 25.14
C GLU A 8 -9.06 -15.94 24.67
N ILE A 9 -9.11 -14.79 24.00
CA ILE A 9 -10.39 -14.23 23.55
C ILE A 9 -11.04 -15.08 22.45
N LEU A 10 -10.27 -15.72 21.58
CA LEU A 10 -10.79 -16.64 20.57
C LEU A 10 -11.35 -17.93 21.20
N ALA A 11 -10.81 -18.37 22.34
CA ALA A 11 -11.29 -19.54 23.07
C ALA A 11 -12.46 -19.23 24.02
N GLN A 12 -12.69 -17.96 24.36
CA GLN A 12 -13.74 -17.57 25.30
C GLN A 12 -15.15 -17.80 24.75
N THR A 13 -16.01 -18.29 25.64
CA THR A 13 -17.46 -18.41 25.39
C THR A 13 -18.25 -17.66 26.44
N LYS A 14 -19.45 -17.24 26.06
CA LYS A 14 -20.46 -16.67 26.96
C LYS A 14 -21.08 -17.78 27.80
N GLU A 15 -21.86 -17.42 28.81
CA GLU A 15 -22.59 -18.38 29.65
C GLU A 15 -23.51 -19.34 28.87
N ASN A 16 -24.03 -18.88 27.73
CA ASN A 16 -24.88 -19.68 26.85
C ASN A 16 -24.07 -20.58 25.88
N GLY A 17 -22.75 -20.60 25.97
CA GLY A 17 -21.87 -21.38 25.11
C GLY A 17 -21.49 -20.72 23.77
N ASP A 18 -22.06 -19.58 23.43
CA ASP A 18 -21.67 -18.84 22.22
C ASP A 18 -20.25 -18.24 22.35
N PRO A 19 -19.50 -18.06 21.27
CA PRO A 19 -18.23 -17.34 21.30
C PRO A 19 -18.37 -15.94 21.92
N ALA A 20 -17.39 -15.50 22.70
CA ALA A 20 -17.37 -14.18 23.32
C ALA A 20 -17.41 -13.08 22.25
N LEU A 21 -16.61 -13.24 21.19
CA LEU A 21 -16.65 -12.40 20.01
C LEU A 21 -17.63 -12.97 18.99
N SER A 22 -18.37 -12.10 18.30
CA SER A 22 -19.31 -12.50 17.27
C SER A 22 -18.60 -13.16 16.09
N LYS A 23 -19.10 -14.33 15.64
CA LYS A 23 -18.69 -14.98 14.39
C LYS A 23 -19.54 -14.54 13.18
N LYS A 24 -20.39 -13.55 13.33
CA LYS A 24 -21.12 -12.98 12.18
C LYS A 24 -20.21 -12.11 11.34
N ASN A 25 -20.54 -12.02 10.05
CA ASN A 25 -19.97 -11.07 9.11
C ASN A 25 -21.12 -10.41 8.35
N ASP A 26 -21.73 -9.43 8.98
CA ASP A 26 -22.86 -8.67 8.44
C ASP A 26 -22.71 -7.18 8.81
N ILE A 27 -23.66 -6.36 8.39
CA ILE A 27 -23.64 -4.91 8.64
C ILE A 27 -23.55 -4.58 10.13
N SER A 28 -24.05 -5.44 11.02
CA SER A 28 -24.01 -5.19 12.47
C SER A 28 -22.62 -5.35 13.09
N THR A 29 -21.75 -6.12 12.44
CA THR A 29 -20.38 -6.42 12.88
C THR A 29 -19.32 -5.76 12.02
N TYR A 30 -19.69 -5.19 10.88
CA TYR A 30 -18.76 -4.55 9.95
C TYR A 30 -18.07 -3.35 10.59
N GLY A 31 -16.76 -3.22 10.40
CA GLY A 31 -15.94 -2.17 11.00
C GLY A 31 -15.78 -2.26 12.53
N LYS A 32 -16.30 -3.32 13.17
CA LYS A 32 -16.20 -3.55 14.60
C LYS A 32 -15.32 -4.77 14.90
N PRO A 33 -14.61 -4.78 16.06
CA PRO A 33 -13.91 -5.97 16.51
C PRO A 33 -14.87 -7.17 16.60
N ASN A 34 -14.48 -8.26 15.94
CA ASN A 34 -15.22 -9.52 15.93
C ASN A 34 -14.24 -10.71 15.93
N TYR A 35 -14.76 -11.92 15.97
CA TYR A 35 -13.94 -13.14 16.00
C TYR A 35 -12.97 -13.21 14.81
N TRP A 36 -13.43 -12.89 13.62
CA TRP A 36 -12.65 -13.01 12.40
C TRP A 36 -11.52 -11.99 12.31
N MET A 37 -11.76 -10.78 12.82
CA MET A 37 -10.71 -9.77 12.96
C MET A 37 -9.63 -10.23 13.94
N ALA A 38 -10.01 -10.80 15.10
CA ALA A 38 -9.06 -11.32 16.07
C ALA A 38 -8.26 -12.50 15.50
N CYS A 39 -8.91 -13.40 14.77
CA CYS A 39 -8.27 -14.52 14.07
C CYS A 39 -7.24 -14.02 13.03
N ALA A 40 -7.61 -13.06 12.19
CA ALA A 40 -6.71 -12.47 11.19
C ALA A 40 -5.52 -11.73 11.83
N LEU A 41 -5.77 -11.01 12.92
CA LEU A 41 -4.72 -10.33 13.67
C LEU A 41 -3.74 -11.32 14.29
N LEU A 42 -4.24 -12.40 14.92
CA LEU A 42 -3.39 -13.43 15.50
C LEU A 42 -2.56 -14.15 14.43
N ALA A 43 -3.15 -14.48 13.29
CA ALA A 43 -2.41 -15.04 12.15
C ALA A 43 -1.29 -14.09 11.70
N LYS A 44 -1.54 -12.78 11.64
CA LYS A 44 -0.55 -11.77 11.31
C LYS A 44 0.57 -11.69 12.36
N VAL A 45 0.23 -11.75 13.65
CA VAL A 45 1.21 -11.78 14.74
C VAL A 45 2.10 -13.03 14.61
N TYR A 46 1.52 -14.20 14.34
CA TYR A 46 2.28 -15.42 14.19
C TYR A 46 3.14 -15.48 12.93
N LEU A 47 2.66 -14.95 11.80
CA LEU A 47 3.50 -14.82 10.62
C LEU A 47 4.75 -13.93 10.90
N ASN A 48 4.59 -12.88 11.70
CA ASN A 48 5.67 -11.97 12.07
C ASN A 48 6.40 -12.34 13.38
N TRP A 49 6.17 -13.54 13.91
CA TRP A 49 6.71 -13.94 15.22
C TRP A 49 8.22 -13.76 15.32
N GLY A 50 8.96 -14.19 14.29
CA GLY A 50 10.40 -14.03 14.24
C GLY A 50 10.85 -12.57 14.30
N VAL A 51 10.08 -11.64 13.74
CA VAL A 51 10.37 -10.20 13.81
C VAL A 51 10.24 -9.67 15.24
N TYR A 52 9.21 -10.13 15.96
CA TYR A 52 8.91 -9.61 17.30
C TYR A 52 9.72 -10.23 18.41
N THR A 53 10.33 -11.40 18.16
CA THR A 53 11.07 -12.16 19.18
C THR A 53 12.59 -12.13 18.99
N ASN A 54 13.07 -11.44 17.97
CA ASN A 54 14.50 -11.24 17.70
C ASN A 54 14.83 -9.75 17.62
N PRO A 55 16.11 -9.36 17.78
CA PRO A 55 16.53 -7.99 17.50
C PRO A 55 16.19 -7.62 16.06
N ILE A 56 15.42 -6.55 15.88
CA ILE A 56 14.83 -6.21 14.56
C ILE A 56 15.88 -5.99 13.46
N THR A 57 17.09 -5.56 13.84
CA THR A 57 18.21 -5.37 12.91
C THR A 57 18.86 -6.67 12.45
N GLU A 58 18.57 -7.78 13.13
CA GLU A 58 19.11 -9.11 12.82
C GLU A 58 18.13 -9.98 12.03
N VAL A 59 16.86 -9.54 11.92
CA VAL A 59 15.84 -10.27 11.17
C VAL A 59 16.21 -10.40 9.70
N THR A 60 16.09 -11.61 9.17
CA THR A 60 16.31 -11.98 7.76
C THR A 60 15.19 -12.88 7.27
N ALA A 61 15.20 -13.23 5.98
CA ALA A 61 14.27 -14.21 5.43
C ALA A 61 14.34 -15.57 6.13
N ASP A 62 15.52 -15.94 6.65
CA ASP A 62 15.79 -17.22 7.30
C ASP A 62 15.57 -17.20 8.82
N THR A 63 15.09 -16.07 9.37
CA THR A 63 14.82 -15.98 10.81
C THR A 63 13.78 -17.04 11.22
N PRO A 64 14.11 -17.92 12.18
CA PRO A 64 13.23 -19.02 12.57
C PRO A 64 11.87 -18.51 13.08
N ASN A 65 10.82 -19.19 12.70
CA ASN A 65 9.48 -18.92 13.18
C ASN A 65 8.75 -20.22 13.57
N PRO A 66 8.66 -20.54 14.86
CA PRO A 66 8.01 -21.77 15.34
C PRO A 66 6.47 -21.68 15.33
N LYS A 67 5.89 -20.56 14.90
CA LYS A 67 4.44 -20.33 14.91
C LYS A 67 3.78 -20.48 13.53
N LEU A 68 4.53 -20.92 12.51
CA LEU A 68 4.02 -21.00 11.14
C LEU A 68 2.84 -21.99 11.01
N ASP A 69 2.90 -23.16 11.65
CA ASP A 69 1.81 -24.15 11.61
C ASP A 69 0.52 -23.58 12.25
N ARG A 70 0.65 -22.88 13.39
CA ARG A 70 -0.51 -22.22 14.02
C ARG A 70 -1.06 -21.08 13.17
N CYS A 71 -0.20 -20.36 12.48
CA CYS A 71 -0.62 -19.35 11.49
C CYS A 71 -1.43 -20.00 10.36
N VAL A 72 -1.00 -21.16 9.85
CA VAL A 72 -1.74 -21.90 8.82
C VAL A 72 -3.13 -22.32 9.32
N GLU A 73 -3.25 -22.84 10.55
CA GLU A 73 -4.54 -23.23 11.14
C GLU A 73 -5.53 -22.04 11.19
N LEU A 74 -5.05 -20.87 11.61
CA LEU A 74 -5.87 -19.66 11.64
C LEU A 74 -6.26 -19.17 10.23
N CYS A 75 -5.35 -19.30 9.28
CA CYS A 75 -5.66 -19.02 7.87
C CYS A 75 -6.73 -19.98 7.33
N ASP A 76 -6.63 -21.27 7.66
CA ASP A 76 -7.61 -22.28 7.26
C ASP A 76 -9.00 -21.98 7.83
N GLU A 77 -9.09 -21.59 9.09
CA GLU A 77 -10.36 -21.22 9.70
C GLU A 77 -11.03 -20.05 8.95
N LEU A 78 -10.26 -19.03 8.58
CA LEU A 78 -10.75 -17.89 7.79
C LEU A 78 -11.13 -18.27 6.35
N ILE A 79 -10.35 -19.13 5.70
CA ILE A 79 -10.57 -19.56 4.32
C ILE A 79 -11.82 -20.46 4.23
N THR A 80 -12.03 -21.32 5.24
CA THR A 80 -13.09 -22.35 5.20
C THR A 80 -14.39 -21.95 5.89
N CYS A 81 -14.45 -20.81 6.57
CA CYS A 81 -15.65 -20.38 7.31
C CYS A 81 -16.87 -20.09 6.42
N GLY A 82 -16.69 -19.94 5.12
CA GLY A 82 -17.76 -19.67 4.15
C GLY A 82 -18.35 -18.25 4.20
N LEU A 83 -17.75 -17.34 4.98
CA LEU A 83 -18.23 -15.96 5.13
C LEU A 83 -17.50 -14.97 4.22
N PHE A 84 -16.32 -15.32 3.76
CA PHE A 84 -15.47 -14.48 2.95
C PHE A 84 -15.17 -15.11 1.60
N ASP A 85 -14.98 -14.27 0.60
CA ASP A 85 -14.65 -14.69 -0.77
C ASP A 85 -13.70 -13.65 -1.40
N VAL A 86 -12.59 -14.13 -1.95
CA VAL A 86 -11.71 -13.26 -2.75
C VAL A 86 -12.43 -12.75 -4.00
N GLY A 87 -13.36 -13.53 -4.54
CA GLY A 87 -14.24 -13.11 -5.64
C GLY A 87 -13.52 -12.88 -6.96
N THR A 88 -14.14 -12.07 -7.81
CA THR A 88 -13.64 -11.63 -9.13
C THR A 88 -13.80 -10.12 -9.28
N GLY A 89 -13.00 -9.50 -10.17
CA GLY A 89 -13.07 -8.07 -10.40
C GLY A 89 -12.39 -7.28 -9.29
N TYR A 90 -11.08 -7.38 -9.24
CA TYR A 90 -10.23 -6.80 -8.20
C TYR A 90 -10.49 -5.31 -7.97
N ARG A 91 -10.53 -4.48 -9.03
CA ARG A 91 -10.66 -3.02 -8.92
C ARG A 91 -11.97 -2.59 -8.24
N LYS A 92 -13.05 -3.30 -8.50
CA LYS A 92 -14.38 -2.98 -7.96
C LYS A 92 -14.45 -3.03 -6.44
N LYS A 93 -13.58 -3.82 -5.79
CA LYS A 93 -13.49 -3.88 -4.33
C LYS A 93 -13.11 -2.56 -3.68
N PHE A 94 -12.49 -1.66 -4.44
CA PHE A 94 -11.94 -0.41 -3.92
C PHE A 94 -12.65 0.83 -4.49
N PHE A 95 -13.71 0.63 -5.27
CA PHE A 95 -14.54 1.73 -5.74
C PHE A 95 -15.37 2.31 -4.59
N PRO A 96 -15.85 3.55 -4.71
CA PRO A 96 -16.80 4.09 -3.75
C PRO A 96 -17.98 3.13 -3.55
N ASP A 97 -18.56 3.12 -2.36
CA ASP A 97 -19.61 2.19 -1.92
C ASP A 97 -19.14 0.73 -1.79
N ASN A 98 -17.89 0.51 -1.50
CA ASN A 98 -17.26 -0.81 -1.35
C ASN A 98 -17.52 -1.50 0.01
N GLY A 99 -18.64 -1.23 0.64
CA GLY A 99 -19.05 -1.82 1.90
C GLY A 99 -19.43 -3.32 1.85
N PRO A 100 -19.90 -3.89 2.96
CA PRO A 100 -20.08 -5.35 3.13
C PRO A 100 -21.17 -5.97 2.23
N ALA A 101 -22.06 -5.16 1.67
CA ALA A 101 -23.05 -5.61 0.70
C ALA A 101 -22.41 -5.98 -0.66
N VAL A 102 -21.29 -5.35 -1.00
CA VAL A 102 -20.63 -5.45 -2.31
C VAL A 102 -19.37 -6.30 -2.23
N VAL A 103 -18.56 -6.13 -1.16
CA VAL A 103 -17.25 -6.77 -1.03
C VAL A 103 -17.28 -7.85 0.04
N LYS A 104 -17.01 -9.10 -0.35
CA LYS A 104 -16.91 -10.25 0.56
C LYS A 104 -15.48 -10.56 0.98
N ASP A 105 -14.50 -9.90 0.38
CA ASP A 105 -13.07 -10.09 0.69
C ASP A 105 -12.66 -9.41 2.02
N PHE A 106 -13.38 -8.38 2.47
CA PHE A 106 -13.02 -7.62 3.67
C PHE A 106 -13.41 -8.35 4.95
N ILE A 107 -12.39 -8.74 5.72
CA ILE A 107 -12.55 -9.33 7.06
C ILE A 107 -12.71 -8.23 8.10
N TYR A 108 -11.91 -7.18 7.97
CA TYR A 108 -11.99 -6.00 8.82
C TYR A 108 -11.60 -4.77 8.02
N ALA A 109 -12.44 -3.77 8.04
CA ALA A 109 -12.23 -2.52 7.33
C ALA A 109 -12.48 -1.32 8.25
N TYR A 110 -11.77 -0.24 7.98
CA TYR A 110 -12.13 1.07 8.50
C TYR A 110 -13.29 1.58 7.66
N ASN A 111 -14.48 1.58 8.27
CA ASN A 111 -15.69 2.07 7.62
C ASN A 111 -15.67 3.59 7.55
N VAL A 112 -15.72 4.13 6.35
CA VAL A 112 -15.75 5.58 6.08
C VAL A 112 -17.17 5.97 5.70
N ASP A 113 -17.80 6.78 6.55
CA ASP A 113 -19.15 7.29 6.34
C ASP A 113 -19.16 8.78 6.66
N HIS A 114 -19.48 9.60 5.68
CA HIS A 114 -19.54 11.07 5.84
C HIS A 114 -20.54 11.52 6.89
N SER A 115 -21.59 10.77 7.15
CA SER A 115 -22.58 11.12 8.18
C SER A 115 -21.99 11.07 9.57
N ASN A 116 -20.92 10.32 9.79
CA ASN A 116 -20.29 10.10 11.10
C ASN A 116 -19.02 10.94 11.31
N PHE A 117 -18.48 11.58 10.28
CA PHE A 117 -17.19 12.29 10.32
C PHE A 117 -17.34 13.73 9.84
N GLN A 118 -17.78 14.63 10.70
CA GLN A 118 -17.91 16.06 10.39
C GLN A 118 -16.58 16.77 10.11
N ASP A 119 -15.44 16.24 10.56
CA ASP A 119 -14.11 16.83 10.40
C ASP A 119 -13.15 15.88 9.71
N GLY A 120 -13.56 15.47 8.53
CA GLY A 120 -12.61 15.08 7.52
C GLY A 120 -11.55 14.12 7.97
N THR A 121 -11.86 12.87 8.03
CA THR A 121 -10.90 11.88 7.55
C THR A 121 -10.56 12.31 6.13
N LYS A 122 -9.75 13.34 6.05
CA LYS A 122 -9.08 13.73 4.80
C LYS A 122 -8.34 12.51 4.38
N THR A 123 -9.01 11.70 3.60
CA THR A 123 -8.54 10.37 3.30
C THR A 123 -7.18 10.53 2.67
N TRP A 124 -6.19 10.11 3.40
CA TRP A 124 -4.79 9.99 2.98
C TRP A 124 -4.64 9.26 1.64
N MET A 125 -5.66 8.55 1.18
CA MET A 125 -5.79 7.97 -0.15
C MET A 125 -5.70 8.99 -1.28
N ARG A 126 -6.12 10.24 -1.06
CA ARG A 126 -5.91 11.34 -2.01
C ARG A 126 -4.44 11.65 -2.30
N TRP A 127 -3.53 11.15 -1.48
CA TRP A 127 -2.10 11.35 -1.70
C TRP A 127 -1.54 10.58 -2.89
N SER A 128 -2.26 9.58 -3.35
CA SER A 128 -1.97 8.88 -4.61
C SER A 128 -2.26 9.74 -5.84
N TYR A 129 -3.09 10.76 -5.71
CA TYR A 129 -3.44 11.64 -6.79
C TYR A 129 -2.32 12.66 -7.02
N TYR A 130 -2.22 13.16 -8.24
CA TYR A 130 -1.25 14.20 -8.50
C TYR A 130 -1.87 15.60 -8.36
N LYS A 131 -1.02 16.56 -8.07
CA LYS A 131 -1.40 17.92 -7.76
C LYS A 131 -1.41 18.76 -9.04
N LEU A 132 -2.48 18.70 -9.83
CA LEU A 132 -2.69 19.61 -10.94
C LEU A 132 -4.12 20.15 -10.88
N LYS A 133 -4.23 21.45 -10.68
CA LYS A 133 -5.49 22.16 -10.62
C LYS A 133 -5.83 22.65 -12.01
N GLY A 134 -6.97 22.25 -12.55
CA GLY A 134 -7.52 22.82 -13.77
C GLY A 134 -6.74 22.62 -15.07
N GLN A 135 -5.50 22.13 -14.97
CA GLN A 135 -4.55 22.06 -16.09
C GLN A 135 -4.65 20.77 -16.91
N ILE A 136 -5.67 19.97 -16.67
CA ILE A 136 -5.88 18.68 -17.31
C ILE A 136 -7.27 18.59 -17.85
N LYS A 137 -7.41 18.24 -19.13
CA LYS A 137 -8.71 18.04 -19.76
C LYS A 137 -8.68 16.92 -20.80
N PRO A 138 -9.70 16.08 -20.89
CA PRO A 138 -10.72 15.85 -19.85
C PRO A 138 -10.08 15.34 -18.56
N GLN A 139 -10.81 15.42 -17.46
CA GLN A 139 -10.29 14.99 -16.17
C GLN A 139 -10.05 13.47 -16.13
N ILE A 140 -8.95 13.04 -15.53
CA ILE A 140 -8.65 11.61 -15.37
C ILE A 140 -9.79 10.89 -14.66
N TYR A 141 -10.39 11.54 -13.66
CA TYR A 141 -11.36 10.93 -12.77
C TYR A 141 -12.80 10.99 -13.29
N GLY A 142 -13.02 11.52 -14.48
CA GLY A 142 -14.37 11.78 -14.98
C GLY A 142 -15.11 12.90 -14.26
N TRP A 143 -14.43 13.69 -13.43
CA TRP A 143 -15.00 14.80 -12.66
C TRP A 143 -14.17 16.09 -12.76
N ASP A 144 -14.81 17.22 -12.56
CA ASP A 144 -14.17 18.55 -12.65
C ASP A 144 -13.54 18.94 -11.31
N ILE A 145 -12.25 19.19 -11.32
CA ILE A 145 -11.48 19.56 -10.14
C ILE A 145 -11.33 21.07 -10.08
N SER A 146 -12.15 21.72 -9.28
CA SER A 146 -12.03 23.16 -9.02
C SER A 146 -10.89 23.53 -8.06
N GLN A 147 -10.34 22.55 -7.34
CA GLN A 147 -9.32 22.74 -6.31
C GLN A 147 -8.15 21.77 -6.48
N SER A 148 -6.95 22.20 -6.07
CA SER A 148 -5.78 21.32 -6.14
C SER A 148 -5.88 20.14 -5.19
N ILE A 149 -5.62 18.95 -5.70
CA ILE A 149 -5.43 17.74 -4.93
C ILE A 149 -3.95 17.61 -4.57
N ALA A 150 -3.63 17.30 -3.32
CA ALA A 150 -2.27 17.00 -2.93
C ALA A 150 -1.89 15.59 -3.44
N GLY A 151 -0.95 15.51 -4.36
CA GLY A 151 -0.43 14.24 -4.88
C GLY A 151 1.09 14.27 -4.78
N THR A 152 1.63 13.79 -3.68
CA THR A 152 3.08 13.81 -3.43
C THR A 152 3.70 12.43 -3.42
N HIS A 153 2.87 11.37 -3.46
CA HIS A 153 3.34 10.00 -3.43
C HIS A 153 3.42 9.43 -4.84
N VAL A 154 4.55 8.82 -5.13
CA VAL A 154 4.80 8.13 -6.39
C VAL A 154 5.35 6.74 -6.08
N LEU A 155 5.13 5.80 -6.99
CA LEU A 155 5.77 4.50 -6.89
C LEU A 155 7.24 4.61 -7.27
N THR A 156 8.07 3.83 -6.58
CA THR A 156 9.44 3.62 -7.05
C THR A 156 9.41 2.96 -8.43
N PRO A 157 10.43 3.19 -9.28
CA PRO A 157 10.50 2.57 -10.61
C PRO A 157 10.35 1.06 -10.58
N GLN A 158 10.97 0.39 -9.61
CA GLN A 158 10.88 -1.06 -9.44
C GLN A 158 9.48 -1.52 -9.06
N ALA A 159 8.80 -0.82 -8.14
CA ALA A 159 7.42 -1.15 -7.77
C ALA A 159 6.49 -0.99 -8.98
N ALA A 160 6.62 0.10 -9.74
CA ALA A 160 5.84 0.33 -10.96
C ALA A 160 6.06 -0.74 -12.03
N ALA A 161 7.28 -1.27 -12.15
CA ALA A 161 7.62 -2.32 -13.11
C ALA A 161 6.95 -3.66 -12.81
N LYS A 162 6.56 -3.93 -11.55
CA LYS A 162 5.90 -5.19 -11.17
C LYS A 162 4.45 -5.31 -11.64
N PHE A 163 3.83 -4.20 -12.04
CA PHE A 163 2.47 -4.15 -12.59
C PHE A 163 2.51 -4.30 -14.12
N ASN A 164 2.77 -5.51 -14.60
CA ASN A 164 2.99 -5.83 -16.02
C ASN A 164 2.47 -7.22 -16.43
N LEU A 165 1.73 -7.91 -15.57
CA LEU A 165 1.19 -9.23 -15.91
C LEU A 165 0.10 -9.10 -16.98
N PRO A 166 0.12 -9.91 -18.04
CA PRO A 166 -0.90 -9.85 -19.10
C PRO A 166 -2.30 -10.09 -18.53
N GLY A 167 -3.28 -9.26 -18.89
CA GLY A 167 -4.67 -9.40 -18.47
C GLY A 167 -4.97 -9.00 -17.03
N ASP A 168 -3.95 -8.69 -16.23
CA ASP A 168 -4.12 -8.30 -14.82
C ASP A 168 -4.73 -6.91 -14.71
N GLU A 169 -5.96 -6.81 -14.22
CA GLU A 169 -6.64 -5.53 -14.06
C GLU A 169 -6.00 -4.61 -13.01
N ARG A 170 -5.11 -5.11 -12.14
CA ARG A 170 -4.31 -4.31 -11.22
C ARG A 170 -3.33 -3.39 -11.95
N ASN A 171 -2.95 -3.73 -13.18
CA ASN A 171 -2.15 -2.84 -14.02
C ASN A 171 -2.87 -1.52 -14.31
N LEU A 172 -4.21 -1.56 -14.43
CA LEU A 172 -5.04 -0.40 -14.79
C LEU A 172 -5.12 0.65 -13.68
N MET A 173 -4.84 0.28 -12.43
CA MET A 173 -4.80 1.24 -11.34
C MET A 173 -3.45 1.94 -11.20
N ILE A 174 -2.45 1.51 -11.95
CA ILE A 174 -1.12 2.10 -11.95
C ILE A 174 -0.97 2.95 -13.20
N LEU A 175 -1.10 4.26 -13.03
CA LEU A 175 -0.94 5.21 -14.12
C LEU A 175 0.54 5.38 -14.44
N LYS A 176 0.95 4.88 -15.58
CA LYS A 176 2.29 5.01 -16.17
C LYS A 176 2.19 5.07 -17.69
N GLY A 177 3.05 5.87 -18.31
CA GLY A 177 2.94 6.18 -19.74
C GLY A 177 1.77 7.15 -20.03
N PRO A 178 1.25 7.16 -21.27
CA PRO A 178 0.15 8.01 -21.71
C PRO A 178 -1.11 7.79 -20.87
N VAL A 179 -1.76 8.89 -20.47
CA VAL A 179 -2.93 8.87 -19.59
C VAL A 179 -4.19 9.09 -20.40
N PHE A 180 -5.21 8.29 -20.09
CA PHE A 180 -6.55 8.40 -20.68
C PHE A 180 -7.59 8.72 -19.60
N ALA A 181 -8.63 9.41 -19.99
CA ALA A 181 -9.73 9.75 -19.09
C ALA A 181 -10.51 8.50 -18.64
N TRP A 182 -11.06 8.57 -17.45
CA TRP A 182 -11.98 7.56 -16.93
C TRP A 182 -13.42 8.06 -17.09
N ASP A 183 -14.34 7.12 -17.31
CA ASP A 183 -15.76 7.40 -17.26
C ASP A 183 -16.29 7.41 -15.82
N LYS A 184 -17.59 7.69 -15.66
CA LYS A 184 -18.27 7.74 -14.36
C LYS A 184 -18.28 6.39 -13.60
N ASP A 185 -18.06 5.29 -14.32
CA ASP A 185 -18.04 3.93 -13.77
C ASP A 185 -16.59 3.42 -13.60
N PHE A 186 -15.63 4.33 -13.64
CA PHE A 186 -14.18 4.08 -13.49
C PHE A 186 -13.58 3.17 -14.57
N ASN A 187 -14.19 3.08 -15.75
CA ASN A 187 -13.56 2.44 -16.89
C ASN A 187 -12.61 3.41 -17.58
N ILE A 188 -11.45 2.91 -18.00
CA ILE A 188 -10.50 3.70 -18.78
C ILE A 188 -11.04 3.82 -20.21
N THR A 189 -11.16 5.06 -20.70
CA THR A 189 -11.61 5.37 -22.05
C THR A 189 -10.41 5.44 -23.02
N THR A 190 -10.69 5.72 -24.28
CA THR A 190 -9.68 6.02 -25.29
C THR A 190 -9.41 7.53 -25.45
N THR A 191 -10.05 8.36 -24.64
CA THR A 191 -9.90 9.83 -24.71
C THR A 191 -8.61 10.26 -24.00
N PRO A 192 -7.63 10.85 -24.72
CA PRO A 192 -6.41 11.32 -24.09
C PRO A 192 -6.70 12.42 -23.06
N VAL A 193 -5.98 12.38 -21.95
CA VAL A 193 -5.95 13.47 -20.99
C VAL A 193 -4.88 14.45 -21.43
N ASN A 194 -5.30 15.65 -21.86
CA ASN A 194 -4.38 16.72 -22.25
C ASN A 194 -3.96 17.53 -21.03
N TYR A 195 -2.78 18.08 -21.12
CA TYR A 195 -2.07 18.77 -20.08
C TYR A 195 -1.59 20.14 -20.56
N TYR A 196 -1.80 21.15 -19.75
CA TYR A 196 -1.63 22.56 -20.11
C TYR A 196 -0.71 23.28 -19.12
N THR A 197 -0.10 24.39 -19.52
CA THR A 197 0.74 25.20 -18.63
C THR A 197 -0.04 25.95 -17.57
N ASP A 198 -1.30 26.28 -17.86
CA ASP A 198 -2.19 26.98 -16.92
C ASP A 198 -3.65 26.51 -17.03
N ASP A 199 -4.50 27.08 -16.19
CA ASP A 199 -5.91 26.71 -16.04
C ASP A 199 -6.82 27.17 -17.20
N SER A 200 -6.32 27.97 -18.15
CA SER A 200 -7.12 28.42 -19.32
C SER A 200 -7.41 27.25 -20.25
N CYS A 201 -6.53 26.28 -20.30
CA CYS A 201 -6.63 25.07 -21.11
C CYS A 201 -6.92 25.38 -22.60
N THR A 202 -6.31 26.42 -23.12
CA THR A 202 -6.37 26.78 -24.55
C THR A 202 -5.28 26.06 -25.33
N ASP A 203 -5.41 25.98 -26.64
CA ASP A 203 -4.40 25.34 -27.50
C ASP A 203 -3.03 26.04 -27.40
N GLU A 204 -3.01 27.34 -27.11
CA GLU A 204 -1.79 28.15 -26.96
C GLU A 204 -0.95 27.73 -25.75
N VAL A 205 -1.59 27.16 -24.73
CA VAL A 205 -0.95 26.68 -23.49
C VAL A 205 -0.90 25.15 -23.40
N LEU A 206 -1.27 24.45 -24.47
CA LEU A 206 -1.23 23.01 -24.55
C LEU A 206 0.23 22.50 -24.55
N ILE A 207 0.54 21.61 -23.61
CA ILE A 207 1.83 20.89 -23.58
C ILE A 207 1.74 19.59 -24.37
N GLY A 208 0.60 18.93 -24.34
CA GLY A 208 0.36 17.65 -25.01
C GLY A 208 -0.44 16.67 -24.15
N GLN A 209 -0.44 15.41 -24.53
CA GLN A 209 -1.04 14.36 -23.70
C GLN A 209 -0.25 14.20 -22.41
N LEU A 210 -0.96 14.07 -21.28
CA LEU A 210 -0.34 13.75 -20.00
C LEU A 210 0.28 12.35 -20.07
N GLU A 211 1.54 12.29 -19.64
CA GLU A 211 2.28 11.04 -19.56
C GLU A 211 2.99 10.95 -18.20
N PHE A 212 2.82 9.85 -17.48
CA PHE A 212 3.59 9.58 -16.28
C PHE A 212 4.82 8.73 -16.60
N VAL A 213 5.99 9.29 -16.33
CA VAL A 213 7.28 8.63 -16.56
C VAL A 213 7.68 7.85 -15.30
N PRO A 214 7.57 6.51 -15.30
CA PRO A 214 7.83 5.72 -14.10
C PRO A 214 9.30 5.65 -13.73
N ASP A 215 10.19 5.78 -14.70
CA ASP A 215 11.64 5.74 -14.49
C ASP A 215 12.16 7.16 -14.21
N PHE A 216 12.66 7.38 -12.98
CA PHE A 216 13.15 8.68 -12.56
C PHE A 216 14.18 8.55 -11.44
N GLU A 217 15.02 9.59 -11.32
CA GLU A 217 15.95 9.76 -10.22
C GLU A 217 15.42 10.83 -9.25
N LEU A 218 15.63 10.61 -7.96
CA LEU A 218 15.25 11.56 -6.92
C LEU A 218 16.44 12.49 -6.62
N GLU A 219 16.23 13.79 -6.81
CA GLU A 219 17.21 14.81 -6.45
C GLU A 219 16.81 15.51 -5.14
N ASP A 220 17.71 15.59 -4.18
CA ASP A 220 17.49 16.38 -2.97
C ASP A 220 17.95 17.83 -3.16
N PRO A 221 17.02 18.77 -3.27
CA PRO A 221 17.34 20.17 -3.49
C PRO A 221 17.89 20.86 -2.23
N SER A 222 17.92 20.20 -1.07
CA SER A 222 18.44 20.82 0.15
C SER A 222 19.96 21.03 0.10
N ILE A 223 20.61 20.31 -0.78
CA ILE A 223 22.05 20.31 -0.94
C ILE A 223 22.46 21.20 -2.11
N ASN A 224 21.55 21.39 -3.07
CA ASN A 224 21.73 22.29 -4.20
C ASN A 224 21.03 23.63 -3.95
N SER A 225 21.60 24.46 -3.08
CA SER A 225 21.18 25.86 -2.94
C SER A 225 21.53 26.70 -4.15
N VAL A 226 22.37 26.23 -5.02
CA VAL A 226 22.79 26.90 -6.26
C VAL A 226 22.47 25.91 -7.36
N GLY A 227 21.52 26.26 -8.21
CA GLY A 227 21.04 25.43 -9.30
C GLY A 227 22.18 24.76 -10.05
N SER A 228 22.53 23.55 -9.65
CA SER A 228 23.42 22.73 -10.44
C SER A 228 22.64 22.24 -11.63
N GLU A 229 22.85 22.86 -12.74
CA GLU A 229 22.29 22.53 -14.04
C GLU A 229 22.86 21.26 -14.64
N SER A 230 23.68 20.55 -13.88
CA SER A 230 24.58 19.56 -14.42
C SER A 230 23.99 18.21 -14.72
N ALA A 231 22.76 17.92 -14.31
CA ALA A 231 22.16 16.68 -14.75
C ALA A 231 21.06 16.90 -15.77
N PRO A 232 20.90 16.01 -16.74
CA PRO A 232 19.84 16.12 -17.71
C PRO A 232 18.48 16.27 -16.99
N ALA A 233 17.84 17.41 -17.15
CA ALA A 233 16.59 17.78 -16.47
C ALA A 233 15.44 16.80 -16.73
N ALA A 234 15.60 15.91 -17.73
CA ALA A 234 14.54 15.02 -18.17
C ALA A 234 14.12 13.99 -17.11
N ASN A 235 15.01 13.57 -16.19
CA ASN A 235 14.77 12.43 -15.31
C ASN A 235 14.76 12.75 -13.81
N ARG A 236 14.71 14.02 -13.41
CA ARG A 236 14.81 14.42 -12.01
C ARG A 236 13.50 14.90 -11.41
N VAL A 237 13.26 14.55 -10.16
CA VAL A 237 12.23 15.14 -9.32
C VAL A 237 12.88 15.94 -8.21
N ASN A 238 12.63 17.24 -8.19
CA ASN A 238 13.09 18.11 -7.12
C ASN A 238 12.06 18.11 -5.98
N ILE A 239 12.42 17.55 -4.83
CA ILE A 239 11.51 17.36 -3.70
C ILE A 239 11.08 18.68 -3.05
N ARG A 240 11.87 19.75 -3.13
CA ARG A 240 11.60 21.01 -2.43
C ARG A 240 10.97 22.10 -3.27
N LYS A 241 11.23 22.14 -4.57
CA LYS A 241 10.69 23.18 -5.42
C LYS A 241 9.23 22.94 -5.75
N GLY A 242 8.41 22.61 -4.77
CA GLY A 242 6.98 22.43 -4.94
C GLY A 242 6.62 22.33 -6.40
N ILE A 243 6.57 21.21 -6.91
CA ILE A 243 6.04 20.77 -8.17
C ILE A 243 6.04 21.83 -9.26
N ALA A 244 7.18 22.04 -9.88
CA ALA A 244 7.16 22.52 -11.26
C ALA A 244 6.38 21.48 -12.08
N LEU A 245 5.58 21.93 -13.04
CA LEU A 245 4.72 21.09 -13.88
C LEU A 245 5.44 19.86 -14.46
N LEU A 246 6.71 20.01 -14.83
CA LEU A 246 7.55 18.91 -15.32
C LEU A 246 7.79 17.83 -14.26
N ASN A 247 7.89 18.20 -13.01
CA ASN A 247 8.11 17.25 -11.91
C ASN A 247 6.83 16.48 -11.56
N SER A 248 5.66 17.03 -11.82
CA SER A 248 4.39 16.35 -11.57
C SER A 248 4.14 15.15 -12.48
N ARG A 249 4.85 15.04 -13.59
CA ARG A 249 4.78 13.88 -14.51
C ARG A 249 5.73 12.74 -14.15
N LYS A 250 6.63 12.93 -13.19
CA LYS A 250 7.59 11.91 -12.79
C LYS A 250 6.97 10.93 -11.80
N GLY A 251 7.29 9.66 -11.97
CA GLY A 251 6.81 8.54 -11.16
C GLY A 251 5.40 8.09 -11.51
N ALA A 252 5.17 6.79 -11.46
CA ALA A 252 3.85 6.22 -11.61
C ALA A 252 2.94 6.56 -10.42
N ARG A 253 1.65 6.61 -10.65
CA ARG A 253 0.62 6.90 -9.64
C ARG A 253 -0.26 5.67 -9.40
N CYS A 254 -0.66 5.46 -8.16
CA CYS A 254 -1.57 4.37 -7.82
C CYS A 254 -2.98 4.91 -7.56
N PHE A 255 -3.94 4.40 -8.29
CA PHE A 255 -5.36 4.75 -8.24
C PHE A 255 -6.21 3.58 -7.75
N LYS A 256 -5.79 2.95 -6.67
CA LYS A 256 -6.52 1.83 -6.09
C LYS A 256 -7.88 2.24 -5.54
N TYR A 257 -7.97 3.40 -4.91
CA TYR A 257 -9.18 3.93 -4.30
C TYR A 257 -9.60 5.21 -5.05
N PRO A 258 -10.35 5.10 -6.15
CA PRO A 258 -10.79 6.28 -6.89
C PRO A 258 -11.87 7.03 -6.12
N ALA A 259 -11.91 8.37 -6.30
CA ALA A 259 -12.93 9.24 -5.73
C ALA A 259 -14.07 9.48 -6.73
N ARG A 260 -15.24 9.87 -6.23
CA ARG A 260 -16.38 10.37 -7.02
C ARG A 260 -16.39 11.90 -7.06
N GLN A 261 -17.05 12.48 -8.06
CA GLN A 261 -17.33 13.93 -8.11
C GLN A 261 -18.00 14.43 -6.82
N GLN A 262 -18.99 13.69 -6.36
CA GLN A 262 -19.75 13.98 -5.15
C GLN A 262 -18.87 14.08 -3.89
N ASP A 263 -17.85 13.23 -3.75
CA ASP A 263 -16.91 13.26 -2.63
C ASP A 263 -16.16 14.60 -2.59
N TYR A 264 -15.99 15.19 -3.75
CA TYR A 264 -15.30 16.47 -3.91
C TYR A 264 -16.21 17.66 -3.65
N ASP A 265 -17.38 17.63 -4.24
CA ASP A 265 -18.33 18.75 -4.24
C ASP A 265 -19.02 18.91 -2.88
N LEU A 266 -19.46 17.80 -2.28
CA LEU A 266 -20.26 17.81 -1.06
C LEU A 266 -19.41 17.72 0.22
N TYR A 267 -18.29 17.01 0.18
CA TYR A 267 -17.58 16.60 1.38
C TYR A 267 -16.16 17.16 1.50
N GLY A 268 -15.83 18.16 0.70
CA GLY A 268 -14.57 18.88 0.85
C GLY A 268 -13.32 18.01 0.66
N ARG A 269 -13.35 17.07 -0.28
CA ARG A 269 -12.27 16.15 -0.63
C ARG A 269 -12.19 14.90 0.24
N GLN A 270 -13.27 14.47 0.82
CA GLN A 270 -13.37 13.24 1.58
C GLN A 270 -13.93 12.14 0.68
N GLN A 271 -13.33 10.98 0.74
CA GLN A 271 -13.78 9.81 0.00
C GLN A 271 -14.56 8.89 0.94
N GLU A 272 -15.56 8.19 0.41
CA GLU A 272 -16.34 7.18 1.15
C GLU A 272 -15.85 5.75 0.94
N ASN A 273 -14.71 5.56 0.27
CA ASN A 273 -14.17 4.22 0.13
C ASN A 273 -13.79 3.66 1.50
N ASP A 274 -14.35 2.52 1.87
CA ASP A 274 -13.91 1.79 3.05
C ASP A 274 -12.48 1.30 2.86
N TYR A 275 -11.69 1.41 3.92
CA TYR A 275 -10.28 1.04 3.88
C TYR A 275 -10.06 -0.33 4.51
N ALA A 276 -9.62 -1.27 3.69
CA ALA A 276 -9.36 -2.63 4.13
C ALA A 276 -8.13 -2.71 5.04
N ILE A 277 -8.30 -3.27 6.24
CA ILE A 277 -7.21 -3.60 7.16
C ILE A 277 -6.85 -5.07 7.04
N PHE A 278 -7.84 -5.96 7.09
CA PHE A 278 -7.65 -7.38 6.82
C PHE A 278 -8.57 -7.85 5.71
N ARG A 279 -8.02 -8.57 4.74
CA ARG A 279 -8.75 -9.16 3.62
C ARG A 279 -8.42 -10.64 3.47
N LEU A 280 -9.36 -11.41 2.96
CA LEU A 280 -9.14 -12.84 2.70
C LEU A 280 -7.96 -13.07 1.73
N ALA A 281 -7.79 -12.20 0.73
CA ALA A 281 -6.64 -12.27 -0.18
C ALA A 281 -5.29 -12.19 0.57
N ASP A 282 -5.17 -11.33 1.59
CA ASP A 282 -3.96 -11.28 2.44
C ASP A 282 -3.78 -12.59 3.22
N ILE A 283 -4.87 -13.13 3.80
CA ILE A 283 -4.83 -14.40 4.54
C ILE A 283 -4.37 -15.56 3.65
N VAL A 284 -4.89 -15.63 2.44
CA VAL A 284 -4.48 -16.65 1.44
C VAL A 284 -2.98 -16.53 1.12
N LEU A 285 -2.47 -15.31 0.91
CA LEU A 285 -1.05 -15.08 0.66
C LEU A 285 -0.19 -15.29 1.90
N MET A 286 -0.71 -15.06 3.12
CA MET A 286 -0.02 -15.40 4.37
C MET A 286 0.15 -16.92 4.50
N LYS A 287 -0.88 -17.71 4.19
CA LYS A 287 -0.78 -19.17 4.16
C LYS A 287 0.27 -19.62 3.14
N ALA A 288 0.27 -19.05 1.93
CA ALA A 288 1.28 -19.34 0.93
C ALA A 288 2.70 -19.07 1.43
N GLU A 289 2.90 -17.96 2.17
CA GLU A 289 4.20 -17.64 2.78
C GLU A 289 4.60 -18.66 3.84
N CYS A 290 3.67 -19.06 4.73
CA CYS A 290 3.95 -20.08 5.74
C CYS A 290 4.42 -21.39 5.10
N LEU A 291 3.75 -21.85 4.02
CA LEU A 291 4.13 -23.05 3.30
C LEU A 291 5.51 -22.92 2.64
N LEU A 292 5.82 -21.78 2.02
CA LEU A 292 7.15 -21.51 1.47
C LEU A 292 8.26 -21.51 2.52
N ARG A 293 7.91 -21.18 3.76
CA ARG A 293 8.82 -21.19 4.92
C ARG A 293 8.87 -22.54 5.65
N GLY A 294 8.22 -23.57 5.11
CA GLY A 294 8.28 -24.94 5.62
C GLY A 294 7.18 -25.32 6.61
N ALA A 295 6.12 -24.54 6.73
CA ALA A 295 4.94 -24.98 7.47
C ALA A 295 4.30 -26.21 6.83
N ARG A 296 3.64 -27.01 7.66
CA ARG A 296 2.94 -28.21 7.22
C ARG A 296 1.75 -27.86 6.32
N PRO A 297 1.68 -28.42 5.10
CA PRO A 297 0.54 -28.21 4.22
C PRO A 297 -0.76 -28.76 4.81
N THR A 298 -1.86 -28.03 4.60
CA THR A 298 -3.22 -28.42 4.97
C THR A 298 -4.13 -28.26 3.77
N LEU A 299 -5.30 -28.89 3.78
CA LEU A 299 -6.34 -28.77 2.76
C LEU A 299 -5.89 -29.12 1.31
N GLY A 300 -4.73 -29.75 1.15
CA GLY A 300 -4.14 -30.02 -0.17
C GLY A 300 -3.56 -28.80 -0.88
N ASP A 301 -3.43 -27.67 -0.19
CA ASP A 301 -2.92 -26.43 -0.76
C ASP A 301 -1.41 -26.47 -1.02
N THR A 302 -1.03 -25.75 -2.07
CA THR A 302 0.37 -25.43 -2.38
C THR A 302 0.54 -23.90 -2.45
N PRO A 303 1.76 -23.37 -2.31
CA PRO A 303 1.98 -21.94 -2.49
C PRO A 303 1.45 -21.42 -3.83
N ALA A 304 1.64 -22.16 -4.92
CA ALA A 304 1.12 -21.80 -6.24
C ALA A 304 -0.40 -21.78 -6.30
N SER A 305 -1.09 -22.81 -5.75
CA SER A 305 -2.55 -22.87 -5.75
C SER A 305 -3.16 -21.68 -5.01
N LEU A 306 -2.57 -21.31 -3.86
CA LEU A 306 -3.01 -20.16 -3.06
C LEU A 306 -2.78 -18.83 -3.79
N MET A 307 -1.61 -18.62 -4.38
CA MET A 307 -1.35 -17.42 -5.18
C MET A 307 -2.31 -17.32 -6.37
N ASN A 308 -2.68 -18.45 -6.97
CA ASN A 308 -3.59 -18.49 -8.11
C ASN A 308 -5.04 -18.11 -7.75
N ILE A 309 -5.48 -18.32 -6.51
CA ILE A 309 -6.77 -17.78 -6.04
C ILE A 309 -6.79 -16.25 -6.21
N VAL A 310 -5.73 -15.59 -5.76
CA VAL A 310 -5.61 -14.13 -5.83
C VAL A 310 -5.44 -13.64 -7.27
N ARG A 311 -4.63 -14.32 -8.08
CA ARG A 311 -4.40 -13.97 -9.48
C ARG A 311 -5.66 -14.07 -10.33
N ARG A 312 -6.44 -15.11 -10.15
CA ARG A 312 -7.71 -15.30 -10.88
C ARG A 312 -8.71 -14.20 -10.56
N CYS A 313 -8.72 -13.67 -9.33
CA CYS A 313 -9.54 -12.52 -8.98
C CYS A 313 -9.24 -11.29 -9.85
N SER A 314 -7.99 -11.08 -10.20
CA SER A 314 -7.55 -9.92 -11.00
C SER A 314 -7.40 -10.22 -12.50
N GLY A 315 -7.69 -11.43 -12.95
CA GLY A 315 -7.50 -11.84 -14.35
C GLY A 315 -6.03 -12.08 -14.75
N ALA A 316 -5.12 -12.15 -13.79
CA ALA A 316 -3.71 -12.42 -14.04
C ALA A 316 -3.48 -13.90 -14.38
N PRO A 317 -2.44 -14.23 -15.17
CA PRO A 317 -2.07 -15.61 -15.46
C PRO A 317 -1.70 -16.38 -14.20
N ASP A 318 -2.05 -17.67 -14.16
CA ASP A 318 -1.66 -18.55 -13.06
C ASP A 318 -0.12 -18.64 -12.92
N VAL A 319 0.34 -18.76 -11.68
CA VAL A 319 1.72 -19.17 -11.37
C VAL A 319 1.91 -20.60 -11.80
N THR A 320 2.98 -20.87 -12.54
CA THR A 320 3.38 -22.20 -12.95
C THR A 320 4.59 -22.66 -12.14
N GLY A 321 4.62 -23.93 -11.74
CA GLY A 321 5.69 -24.49 -10.94
C GLY A 321 5.64 -24.07 -9.46
N THR A 322 6.77 -24.17 -8.77
CA THR A 322 6.90 -23.79 -7.36
C THR A 322 7.39 -22.33 -7.28
N PRO A 323 6.57 -21.41 -6.74
CA PRO A 323 6.99 -20.03 -6.57
C PRO A 323 8.06 -19.89 -5.49
N THR A 324 8.85 -18.83 -5.61
CA THR A 324 9.83 -18.40 -4.61
C THR A 324 9.20 -17.39 -3.63
N ILE A 325 9.90 -17.07 -2.55
CA ILE A 325 9.52 -15.95 -1.67
C ILE A 325 9.49 -14.63 -2.44
N GLN A 326 10.39 -14.41 -3.41
CA GLN A 326 10.37 -13.21 -4.22
C GLN A 326 9.12 -13.12 -5.10
N ASP A 327 8.69 -14.22 -5.70
CA ASP A 327 7.44 -14.26 -6.48
C ASP A 327 6.23 -13.92 -5.61
N LEU A 328 6.19 -14.44 -4.40
CA LEU A 328 5.15 -14.12 -3.42
C LEU A 328 5.20 -12.65 -3.00
N MET A 329 6.39 -12.10 -2.74
CA MET A 329 6.56 -10.69 -2.37
C MET A 329 6.13 -9.74 -3.49
N ASP A 330 6.36 -10.12 -4.75
CA ASP A 330 5.86 -9.38 -5.92
C ASP A 330 4.33 -9.48 -6.03
N GLU A 331 3.76 -10.66 -5.74
CA GLU A 331 2.31 -10.84 -5.73
C GLU A 331 1.66 -10.03 -4.59
N ARG A 332 2.23 -10.06 -3.39
CA ARG A 332 1.77 -9.25 -2.26
C ARG A 332 1.86 -7.74 -2.56
N LEU A 333 2.88 -7.29 -3.29
CA LEU A 333 2.96 -5.91 -3.74
C LEU A 333 1.79 -5.54 -4.67
N ARG A 334 1.51 -6.38 -5.69
CA ARG A 334 0.40 -6.14 -6.62
C ARG A 334 -0.95 -6.12 -5.91
N GLU A 335 -1.15 -7.06 -5.00
CA GLU A 335 -2.41 -7.25 -4.29
C GLU A 335 -2.66 -6.18 -3.22
N LEU A 336 -1.65 -5.90 -2.39
CA LEU A 336 -1.78 -5.13 -1.16
C LEU A 336 -1.21 -3.71 -1.26
N ILE A 337 -0.89 -3.24 -2.47
CA ILE A 337 -0.43 -1.86 -2.64
C ILE A 337 -1.45 -0.87 -2.05
N MET A 338 -0.96 0.19 -1.43
CA MET A 338 -1.76 1.18 -0.69
C MET A 338 -2.52 0.62 0.53
N GLU A 339 -2.21 -0.59 0.96
CA GLU A 339 -2.62 -1.16 2.23
C GLU A 339 -1.43 -1.20 3.21
N PRO A 340 -1.62 -1.33 4.54
CA PRO A 340 -0.57 -1.03 5.52
C PRO A 340 0.51 -2.12 5.67
N TRP A 341 0.63 -3.08 4.75
CA TRP A 341 1.40 -4.31 4.99
C TRP A 341 2.79 -4.34 4.37
N ARG A 342 3.08 -3.55 3.33
CA ARG A 342 4.34 -3.66 2.56
C ARG A 342 5.59 -3.52 3.42
N ARG A 343 5.62 -2.55 4.35
CA ARG A 343 6.77 -2.35 5.24
C ARG A 343 7.01 -3.58 6.12
N ASN A 344 5.96 -4.16 6.69
CA ASN A 344 6.02 -5.39 7.46
C ASN A 344 6.59 -6.55 6.65
N ASP A 345 6.09 -6.73 5.44
CA ASP A 345 6.52 -7.79 4.53
C ASP A 345 8.01 -7.66 4.20
N LEU A 346 8.47 -6.46 3.88
CA LEU A 346 9.86 -6.20 3.55
C LEU A 346 10.80 -6.46 4.72
N ILE A 347 10.43 -6.02 5.94
CA ILE A 347 11.25 -6.25 7.14
C ILE A 347 11.31 -7.76 7.44
N ARG A 348 10.17 -8.47 7.42
CA ARG A 348 10.10 -9.90 7.70
C ARG A 348 10.94 -10.73 6.76
N ASN A 349 11.04 -10.30 5.52
CA ASN A 349 11.80 -10.99 4.47
C ASN A 349 13.23 -10.47 4.32
N GLY A 350 13.69 -9.55 5.19
CA GLY A 350 15.04 -8.99 5.11
C GLY A 350 15.30 -8.13 3.88
N MET A 351 14.23 -7.66 3.21
CA MET A 351 14.29 -6.90 1.94
C MET A 351 14.10 -5.39 2.12
N PHE A 352 13.98 -4.90 3.35
CA PHE A 352 13.66 -3.49 3.59
C PHE A 352 14.79 -2.54 3.18
N GLU A 353 16.03 -2.99 3.29
CA GLU A 353 17.24 -2.23 2.91
C GLU A 353 17.76 -2.57 1.52
N ASP A 354 17.05 -3.39 0.75
CA ASP A 354 17.47 -3.77 -0.60
C ASP A 354 17.66 -2.55 -1.50
N ASP A 355 18.47 -2.72 -2.51
CA ASP A 355 18.61 -1.74 -3.56
C ASP A 355 17.34 -1.72 -4.42
N TRP A 356 16.52 -0.69 -4.22
CA TRP A 356 15.30 -0.48 -4.98
C TRP A 356 15.56 0.19 -6.34
N ALA A 357 16.81 0.20 -6.83
CA ALA A 357 17.29 0.97 -7.97
C ALA A 357 16.90 2.45 -7.90
N TRP A 358 16.62 2.92 -6.69
CA TRP A 358 16.18 4.26 -6.42
C TRP A 358 17.28 5.05 -5.74
N LYS A 359 17.83 5.99 -6.50
CA LYS A 359 18.90 6.85 -6.00
C LYS A 359 18.29 8.03 -5.24
N ASN A 360 18.71 8.21 -4.00
CA ASN A 360 18.42 9.38 -3.21
C ASN A 360 19.74 10.16 -2.99
N GLY A 361 19.85 11.29 -3.64
CA GLY A 361 21.08 12.06 -3.59
C GLY A 361 21.03 13.30 -4.46
N TRP A 362 22.17 13.75 -4.93
CA TRP A 362 22.29 14.93 -5.79
C TRP A 362 23.42 14.76 -6.80
N TYR A 363 23.36 15.55 -7.85
CA TYR A 363 24.46 15.69 -8.79
C TYR A 363 25.25 16.97 -8.49
N GLU A 364 26.57 16.84 -8.46
CA GLU A 364 27.48 17.94 -8.40
C GLU A 364 28.53 17.74 -9.51
N ASN A 365 28.65 18.74 -10.40
CA ASN A 365 29.56 18.69 -11.56
C ASN A 365 29.42 17.39 -12.38
N GLY A 366 28.21 16.85 -12.55
CA GLY A 366 27.93 15.62 -13.29
C GLY A 366 28.21 14.33 -12.54
N VAL A 367 28.64 14.38 -11.28
CA VAL A 367 28.88 13.22 -10.42
C VAL A 367 27.70 13.04 -9.46
N TRP A 368 27.20 11.81 -9.36
CA TRP A 368 26.16 11.49 -8.37
C TRP A 368 26.76 11.33 -6.98
N HIS A 369 26.18 12.02 -6.01
CA HIS A 369 26.47 11.89 -4.58
C HIS A 369 25.26 11.29 -3.87
N GLU A 370 25.42 10.11 -3.30
CA GLU A 370 24.34 9.47 -2.55
C GLU A 370 24.07 10.22 -1.24
N ARG A 371 22.80 10.45 -0.95
CA ARG A 371 22.38 11.12 0.27
C ARG A 371 22.52 10.18 1.47
N LEU A 372 23.20 10.64 2.49
CA LEU A 372 23.14 10.05 3.82
C LEU A 372 21.83 10.43 4.52
N SER A 373 21.37 9.60 5.46
CA SER A 373 20.27 9.97 6.35
C SER A 373 20.62 11.23 7.16
N PRO A 374 19.64 11.92 7.75
CA PRO A 374 19.89 13.08 8.62
C PRO A 374 20.90 12.84 9.74
N CYS A 375 21.13 11.59 10.10
CA CYS A 375 22.11 11.19 11.14
C CYS A 375 23.47 10.78 10.55
N GLY A 376 23.74 11.06 9.30
CA GLY A 376 25.02 10.74 8.66
C GLY A 376 25.20 9.26 8.28
N THR A 377 24.14 8.45 8.35
CA THR A 377 24.18 7.04 7.94
C THR A 377 23.48 6.84 6.59
N PRO A 378 23.82 5.79 5.83
CA PRO A 378 23.15 5.47 4.60
C PRO A 378 21.63 5.36 4.79
N ALA A 379 20.84 5.81 3.81
CA ALA A 379 19.39 5.73 3.84
C ALA A 379 18.86 4.27 3.97
N ARG A 380 19.68 3.30 3.62
CA ARG A 380 19.42 1.85 3.72
C ARG A 380 19.91 1.20 5.01
N ASP A 381 20.17 1.98 6.05
CA ASP A 381 20.58 1.46 7.35
C ASP A 381 19.41 0.71 8.04
N LYS A 382 19.72 -0.46 8.59
CA LYS A 382 18.74 -1.32 9.28
C LYS A 382 18.05 -0.68 10.46
N ARG A 383 18.65 0.36 11.07
CA ARG A 383 17.96 1.11 12.14
C ARG A 383 16.64 1.71 11.68
N HIS A 384 16.47 2.00 10.37
CA HIS A 384 15.25 2.53 9.80
C HIS A 384 14.09 1.53 9.82
N ARG A 385 14.32 0.28 10.23
CA ARG A 385 13.25 -0.69 10.53
C ARG A 385 12.43 -0.26 11.75
N LEU A 386 12.99 0.56 12.64
CA LEU A 386 12.30 1.21 13.74
C LEU A 386 12.22 2.72 13.50
N PHE A 387 11.28 3.36 14.14
CA PHE A 387 11.24 4.82 14.23
C PHE A 387 11.95 5.30 15.50
N PRO A 388 12.57 6.48 15.51
CA PRO A 388 13.06 7.07 16.76
C PRO A 388 11.89 7.38 17.68
N ILE A 389 12.08 7.18 18.97
CA ILE A 389 11.12 7.63 19.99
C ILE A 389 11.27 9.16 20.11
N ASN A 390 10.14 9.85 20.12
CA ASN A 390 10.15 11.32 20.25
C ASN A 390 10.88 11.74 21.54
N ARG A 391 11.73 12.76 21.42
CA ARG A 391 12.57 13.26 22.50
C ARG A 391 11.74 13.69 23.72
N GLY A 392 10.62 14.38 23.53
CA GLY A 392 9.76 14.80 24.63
C GLY A 392 9.14 13.62 25.40
N ILE A 393 8.90 12.48 24.73
CA ILE A 393 8.44 11.26 25.40
C ILE A 393 9.55 10.65 26.25
N LEU A 394 10.80 10.63 25.76
CA LEU A 394 11.95 10.14 26.53
C LEU A 394 12.27 11.02 27.73
N GLU A 395 12.16 12.34 27.59
CA GLU A 395 12.37 13.29 28.67
C GLU A 395 11.29 13.16 29.75
N ALA A 396 10.04 12.85 29.37
CA ALA A 396 8.94 12.63 30.30
C ALA A 396 8.98 11.24 30.95
N ASN A 397 9.71 10.30 30.41
CA ASN A 397 9.74 8.92 30.88
C ASN A 397 11.19 8.38 30.93
N THR A 398 11.86 8.68 32.02
CA THR A 398 13.30 8.41 32.23
C THR A 398 13.66 6.92 32.26
N ASN A 399 12.67 6.03 32.36
CA ASN A 399 12.87 4.58 32.28
C ASN A 399 12.98 4.07 30.82
N TRP A 400 12.66 4.91 29.86
CA TRP A 400 12.74 4.55 28.43
C TRP A 400 14.08 4.92 27.86
N GLN A 401 14.53 4.09 26.95
CA GLN A 401 15.73 4.33 26.17
C GLN A 401 15.36 4.44 24.70
N GLN A 402 16.15 5.26 23.99
CA GLN A 402 16.00 5.42 22.56
C GLN A 402 16.26 4.10 21.82
N ASN A 403 15.55 3.89 20.73
CA ASN A 403 15.76 2.73 19.87
C ASN A 403 17.21 2.65 19.37
N PRO A 404 17.75 1.43 19.14
CA PRO A 404 19.10 1.22 18.65
C PRO A 404 19.40 2.03 17.39
N GLY A 405 20.57 2.65 17.35
CA GLY A 405 21.01 3.50 16.23
C GLY A 405 20.53 4.94 16.26
N TYR A 406 19.72 5.32 17.24
CA TYR A 406 19.18 6.69 17.41
C TYR A 406 19.64 7.37 18.69
N GLN A 407 20.60 6.79 19.43
CA GLN A 407 21.16 7.38 20.63
C GLN A 407 21.87 8.71 20.27
N GLY A 408 21.51 9.78 20.98
CA GLY A 408 22.10 11.10 20.76
C GLY A 408 21.43 11.96 19.69
N ILE A 409 20.27 11.58 19.22
CA ILE A 409 19.44 12.35 18.28
C ILE A 409 18.27 12.98 19.01
#